data_f91864be0682c95c7297f2bbbfac27a9
#
_entry.id   f91864be0682c95c7297f2bbbfac27a9
#
_cell.length_a   1.000
_cell.length_b   1.000
_cell.length_c   1.000
_cell.angle_alpha   90.00
_cell.angle_beta   90.00
_cell.angle_gamma   90.00
#
_symmetry.space_group_name_H-M   'P 1'
#
loop_
_entity.id
_entity.type
_entity.pdbx_description
1 polymer ?
#
loop_
_entity_poly.entity_id
_entity_poly.type
_entity_poly.pdbx_seq_one_letter_code
_entity_poly.pdbx_strand_id
1 'polypeptide(L)'
;MSAVDPRRARAFDGYAGEYDRFRPGYPEALFGTIAARLGLPERPVVVDLGAGTGRASLAMAELGWRVTAVEPGRPLLDVLRGAATNAGLIVSTVQASAEETGLDPESADLVTAAQSFHWFDPDRALPEIARVLKPSGGVALFWNVRDTERSAFLADYDALLSRHAASEVDTGRYEAIGRQETARAFEAHAAAFETPEVIELRHEVTMTDEQFVGMAFTASYVRVGMEPEVQDRFRIELAGLLGRHQLNDGRPFPVPYRIDLWIARRRGS
;
A
#
# COMPACT_ATOMS: atom_id res chain seq x y z
N MET A 1 19.08 7.21 10.13
CA MET A 1 18.11 6.40 9.35
C MET A 1 18.85 5.89 8.12
N SER A 2 18.81 4.57 7.86
CA SER A 2 19.43 4.02 6.65
C SER A 2 18.56 4.44 5.46
N ALA A 3 19.15 5.13 4.48
CA ALA A 3 18.47 5.50 3.25
C ALA A 3 17.86 4.23 2.63
N VAL A 4 16.59 4.29 2.29
CA VAL A 4 15.90 3.18 1.60
C VAL A 4 16.67 2.86 0.34
N ASP A 5 17.09 1.60 0.16
CA ASP A 5 17.88 1.16 -0.99
C ASP A 5 17.05 1.39 -2.28
N PRO A 6 17.51 2.28 -3.20
CA PRO A 6 16.79 2.54 -4.46
C PRO A 6 16.56 1.27 -5.32
N ARG A 7 17.35 0.21 -5.07
CA ARG A 7 17.18 -1.09 -5.73
C ARG A 7 15.91 -1.82 -5.28
N ARG A 8 15.44 -1.58 -4.05
CA ARG A 8 14.18 -2.15 -3.55
C ARG A 8 12.95 -1.49 -4.18
N ALA A 9 12.98 -0.19 -4.43
CA ALA A 9 11.89 0.50 -5.16
C ALA A 9 11.75 -0.01 -6.61
N ARG A 10 12.87 -0.42 -7.25
CA ARG A 10 12.88 -1.03 -8.60
C ARG A 10 12.68 -2.55 -8.60
N ALA A 11 12.59 -3.17 -7.45
CA ALA A 11 12.39 -4.62 -7.34
C ALA A 11 11.07 -5.09 -7.98
N PHE A 12 10.13 -4.18 -8.20
CA PHE A 12 8.82 -4.45 -8.79
C PHE A 12 8.79 -4.34 -10.32
N ASP A 13 9.81 -3.74 -10.96
CA ASP A 13 9.85 -3.48 -12.40
C ASP A 13 9.75 -4.74 -13.27
N GLY A 14 10.20 -5.88 -12.78
CA GLY A 14 10.25 -7.15 -13.54
C GLY A 14 8.99 -8.01 -13.46
N TYR A 15 7.97 -7.66 -12.62
CA TYR A 15 6.76 -8.48 -12.40
C TYR A 15 5.50 -7.68 -12.08
N ALA A 16 5.43 -6.46 -12.56
CA ALA A 16 4.30 -5.55 -12.34
C ALA A 16 2.93 -6.19 -12.66
N GLY A 17 2.83 -7.00 -13.71
CA GLY A 17 1.59 -7.69 -14.08
C GLY A 17 1.18 -8.80 -13.10
N GLU A 18 2.13 -9.59 -12.57
CA GLU A 18 1.86 -10.58 -11.52
C GLU A 18 1.46 -9.90 -10.22
N TYR A 19 2.17 -8.83 -9.87
CA TYR A 19 1.86 -8.01 -8.70
C TYR A 19 0.42 -7.50 -8.76
N ASP A 20 0.01 -6.94 -9.89
CA ASP A 20 -1.34 -6.42 -10.08
C ASP A 20 -2.40 -7.53 -9.98
N ARG A 21 -2.14 -8.71 -10.54
CA ARG A 21 -3.10 -9.83 -10.54
C ARG A 21 -3.46 -10.35 -9.14
N PHE A 22 -2.50 -10.37 -8.21
CA PHE A 22 -2.65 -11.11 -6.95
C PHE A 22 -2.81 -10.23 -5.71
N ARG A 23 -2.46 -8.95 -5.75
CA ARG A 23 -2.58 -8.09 -4.57
C ARG A 23 -4.02 -7.70 -4.28
N PRO A 24 -4.43 -7.66 -3.00
CA PRO A 24 -5.77 -7.20 -2.63
C PRO A 24 -5.97 -5.71 -2.97
N GLY A 25 -7.20 -5.38 -3.36
CA GLY A 25 -7.65 -3.99 -3.49
C GLY A 25 -8.02 -3.39 -2.14
N TYR A 26 -8.74 -2.27 -2.20
CA TYR A 26 -9.23 -1.55 -1.03
C TYR A 26 -10.76 -1.44 -1.08
N PRO A 27 -11.46 -1.60 0.05
CA PRO A 27 -12.91 -1.47 0.09
C PRO A 27 -13.32 0.00 -0.08
N GLU A 28 -14.46 0.25 -0.69
CA GLU A 28 -15.04 1.59 -0.86
C GLU A 28 -15.19 2.33 0.48
N ALA A 29 -15.51 1.60 1.55
CA ALA A 29 -15.63 2.14 2.89
C ALA A 29 -14.35 2.85 3.40
N LEU A 30 -13.15 2.47 2.92
CA LEU A 30 -11.91 3.17 3.22
C LEU A 30 -11.96 4.61 2.69
N PHE A 31 -12.28 4.76 1.42
CA PHE A 31 -12.31 6.07 0.75
C PHE A 31 -13.46 6.94 1.28
N GLY A 32 -14.62 6.33 1.56
CA GLY A 32 -15.72 7.00 2.25
C GLY A 32 -15.34 7.54 3.64
N THR A 33 -14.56 6.76 4.40
CA THR A 33 -14.02 7.20 5.70
C THR A 33 -13.06 8.35 5.55
N ILE A 34 -12.12 8.29 4.60
CA ILE A 34 -11.17 9.38 4.31
C ILE A 34 -11.93 10.66 3.93
N ALA A 35 -12.90 10.56 3.01
CA ALA A 35 -13.69 11.70 2.56
C ALA A 35 -14.47 12.35 3.72
N ALA A 36 -15.11 11.56 4.55
CA ALA A 36 -15.88 12.05 5.70
C ALA A 36 -14.99 12.72 6.76
N ARG A 37 -13.83 12.12 7.09
CA ARG A 37 -12.90 12.65 8.10
C ARG A 37 -12.24 13.95 7.66
N LEU A 38 -11.90 14.06 6.39
CA LEU A 38 -11.29 15.27 5.84
C LEU A 38 -12.31 16.29 5.32
N GLY A 39 -13.59 15.95 5.22
CA GLY A 39 -14.60 16.82 4.64
C GLY A 39 -14.32 17.14 3.17
N LEU A 40 -13.89 16.12 2.40
CA LEU A 40 -13.53 16.30 1.01
C LEU A 40 -14.75 16.70 0.16
N PRO A 41 -14.56 17.47 -0.92
CA PRO A 41 -15.63 17.72 -1.89
C PRO A 41 -16.03 16.41 -2.59
N GLU A 42 -17.19 16.40 -3.26
CA GLU A 42 -17.72 15.24 -3.97
C GLU A 42 -16.72 14.66 -5.00
N ARG A 43 -15.96 15.52 -5.67
CA ARG A 43 -14.96 15.14 -6.67
C ARG A 43 -13.59 15.75 -6.33
N PRO A 44 -12.91 15.27 -5.30
CA PRO A 44 -11.65 15.83 -4.84
C PRO A 44 -10.54 15.65 -5.88
N VAL A 45 -9.58 16.56 -5.85
CA VAL A 45 -8.29 16.39 -6.53
C VAL A 45 -7.37 15.60 -5.61
N VAL A 46 -6.93 14.44 -6.08
CA VAL A 46 -6.13 13.50 -5.30
C VAL A 46 -4.78 13.27 -5.97
N VAL A 47 -3.72 13.27 -5.18
CA VAL A 47 -2.39 12.80 -5.57
C VAL A 47 -2.09 11.51 -4.82
N ASP A 48 -1.86 10.42 -5.56
CA ASP A 48 -1.53 9.10 -5.01
C ASP A 48 -0.03 8.84 -5.18
N LEU A 49 0.73 8.85 -4.07
CA LEU A 49 2.19 8.73 -4.05
C LEU A 49 2.64 7.27 -3.91
N GLY A 50 3.61 6.87 -4.74
CA GLY A 50 4.03 5.48 -4.84
C GLY A 50 2.88 4.61 -5.31
N ALA A 51 2.17 5.08 -6.35
CA ALA A 51 0.92 4.49 -6.83
C ALA A 51 1.06 3.05 -7.34
N GLY A 52 2.28 2.62 -7.68
CA GLY A 52 2.55 1.30 -8.21
C GLY A 52 1.74 1.00 -9.47
N THR A 53 1.06 -0.13 -9.51
CA THR A 53 0.14 -0.53 -10.59
C THR A 53 -1.23 0.14 -10.52
N GLY A 54 -1.46 1.04 -9.54
CA GLY A 54 -2.65 1.88 -9.48
C GLY A 54 -3.82 1.33 -8.68
N ARG A 55 -3.63 0.37 -7.81
CA ARG A 55 -4.73 -0.23 -7.02
C ARG A 55 -5.59 0.78 -6.28
N ALA A 56 -4.97 1.72 -5.58
CA ALA A 56 -5.69 2.80 -4.90
C ALA A 56 -6.16 3.86 -5.89
N SER A 57 -5.30 4.25 -6.84
CA SER A 57 -5.61 5.26 -7.87
C SER A 57 -6.85 4.90 -8.67
N LEU A 58 -6.96 3.64 -9.14
CA LEU A 58 -8.11 3.17 -9.93
C LEU A 58 -9.38 3.15 -9.09
N ALA A 59 -9.32 2.64 -7.85
CA ALA A 59 -10.47 2.60 -6.97
C ALA A 59 -11.00 4.03 -6.65
N MET A 60 -10.11 5.00 -6.44
CA MET A 60 -10.51 6.40 -6.28
C MET A 60 -11.09 7.00 -7.57
N ALA A 61 -10.54 6.64 -8.73
CA ALA A 61 -11.06 7.09 -10.03
C ALA A 61 -12.46 6.50 -10.33
N GLU A 62 -12.73 5.25 -9.93
CA GLU A 62 -14.06 4.62 -10.01
C GLU A 62 -15.12 5.39 -9.20
N LEU A 63 -14.71 6.00 -8.08
CA LEU A 63 -15.56 6.90 -7.28
C LEU A 63 -15.76 8.29 -7.90
N GLY A 64 -15.19 8.53 -9.09
CA GLY A 64 -15.28 9.80 -9.80
C GLY A 64 -14.31 10.87 -9.30
N TRP A 65 -13.30 10.51 -8.48
CA TRP A 65 -12.27 11.41 -7.99
C TRP A 65 -11.27 11.76 -9.11
N ARG A 66 -10.69 12.94 -9.05
CA ARG A 66 -9.67 13.38 -10.01
C ARG A 66 -8.28 12.97 -9.53
N VAL A 67 -7.77 11.86 -10.03
CA VAL A 67 -6.55 11.23 -9.52
C VAL A 67 -5.34 11.53 -10.40
N THR A 68 -4.24 11.95 -9.75
CA THR A 68 -2.89 11.96 -10.31
C THR A 68 -2.04 10.95 -9.57
N ALA A 69 -1.64 9.89 -10.25
CA ALA A 69 -0.77 8.84 -9.73
C ALA A 69 0.70 9.23 -9.95
N VAL A 70 1.48 9.28 -8.86
CA VAL A 70 2.92 9.57 -8.87
C VAL A 70 3.67 8.30 -8.51
N GLU A 71 4.55 7.85 -9.42
CA GLU A 71 5.30 6.59 -9.26
C GLU A 71 6.66 6.69 -9.98
N PRO A 72 7.79 6.40 -9.36
CA PRO A 72 9.10 6.44 -10.02
C PRO A 72 9.32 5.31 -11.03
N GLY A 73 8.68 4.15 -10.85
CA GLY A 73 8.81 2.97 -11.69
C GLY A 73 7.98 3.06 -12.97
N ARG A 74 8.63 3.32 -14.12
CA ARG A 74 7.92 3.40 -15.41
C ARG A 74 7.13 2.13 -15.76
N PRO A 75 7.65 0.89 -15.56
CA PRO A 75 6.89 -0.33 -15.84
C PRO A 75 5.59 -0.43 -15.03
N LEU A 76 5.57 0.04 -13.78
CA LEU A 76 4.39 0.09 -12.94
C LEU A 76 3.35 1.09 -13.48
N LEU A 77 3.80 2.29 -13.88
CA LEU A 77 2.93 3.27 -14.54
C LEU A 77 2.33 2.77 -15.85
N ASP A 78 3.08 2.00 -16.63
CA ASP A 78 2.58 1.45 -17.89
C ASP A 78 1.47 0.42 -17.64
N VAL A 79 1.57 -0.41 -16.58
CA VAL A 79 0.50 -1.31 -16.13
C VAL A 79 -0.72 -0.49 -15.68
N LEU A 80 -0.53 0.54 -14.84
CA LEU A 80 -1.60 1.42 -14.38
C LEU A 80 -2.35 2.06 -15.56
N ARG A 81 -1.63 2.62 -16.52
CA ARG A 81 -2.23 3.24 -17.74
C ARG A 81 -3.06 2.24 -18.52
N GLY A 82 -2.53 1.03 -18.71
CA GLY A 82 -3.25 -0.05 -19.37
C GLY A 82 -4.53 -0.43 -18.63
N ALA A 83 -4.46 -0.59 -17.32
CA ALA A 83 -5.61 -0.92 -16.48
C ALA A 83 -6.67 0.21 -16.49
N ALA A 84 -6.25 1.47 -16.38
CA ALA A 84 -7.15 2.62 -16.47
C ALA A 84 -7.86 2.68 -17.83
N THR A 85 -7.12 2.49 -18.92
CA THR A 85 -7.69 2.46 -20.28
C THR A 85 -8.72 1.34 -20.44
N ASN A 86 -8.40 0.13 -19.99
CA ASN A 86 -9.30 -1.03 -20.07
C ASN A 86 -10.56 -0.84 -19.23
N ALA A 87 -10.48 -0.12 -18.12
CA ALA A 87 -11.63 0.20 -17.27
C ALA A 87 -12.41 1.47 -17.72
N GLY A 88 -11.93 2.20 -18.75
CA GLY A 88 -12.53 3.46 -19.17
C GLY A 88 -12.36 4.59 -18.14
N LEU A 89 -11.34 4.51 -17.29
CA LEU A 89 -11.06 5.48 -16.24
C LEU A 89 -10.02 6.51 -16.68
N ILE A 90 -10.13 7.71 -16.13
CA ILE A 90 -9.16 8.80 -16.37
C ILE A 90 -8.30 8.96 -15.12
N VAL A 91 -7.02 8.57 -15.25
CA VAL A 91 -6.00 8.77 -14.20
C VAL A 91 -4.80 9.45 -14.85
N SER A 92 -4.44 10.64 -14.35
CA SER A 92 -3.20 11.31 -14.74
C SER A 92 -2.02 10.58 -14.10
N THR A 93 -0.87 10.54 -14.80
CA THR A 93 0.33 9.85 -14.28
C THR A 93 1.55 10.75 -14.35
N VAL A 94 2.35 10.77 -13.30
CA VAL A 94 3.61 11.49 -13.21
C VAL A 94 4.71 10.50 -12.82
N GLN A 95 5.79 10.45 -13.59
CA GLN A 95 6.96 9.65 -13.24
C GLN A 95 7.89 10.49 -12.37
N ALA A 96 7.74 10.37 -11.06
CA ALA A 96 8.50 11.12 -10.05
C ALA A 96 8.55 10.35 -8.72
N SER A 97 9.42 10.77 -7.80
CA SER A 97 9.43 10.30 -6.44
C SER A 97 8.44 11.08 -5.57
N ALA A 98 8.12 10.53 -4.38
CA ALA A 98 7.26 11.20 -3.41
C ALA A 98 7.91 12.44 -2.79
N GLU A 99 9.24 12.50 -2.80
CA GLU A 99 10.07 13.58 -2.27
C GLU A 99 10.19 14.77 -3.22
N GLU A 100 9.89 14.57 -4.51
CA GLU A 100 9.99 15.61 -5.56
C GLU A 100 9.02 15.28 -6.69
N THR A 101 7.74 15.64 -6.48
CA THR A 101 6.64 15.26 -7.39
C THR A 101 6.61 16.09 -8.66
N GLY A 102 7.15 17.31 -8.61
CA GLY A 102 7.04 18.30 -9.70
C GLY A 102 5.64 18.88 -9.89
N LEU A 103 4.69 18.59 -8.99
CA LEU A 103 3.34 19.12 -9.05
C LEU A 103 3.28 20.55 -8.51
N ASP A 104 2.26 21.29 -8.95
CA ASP A 104 2.03 22.65 -8.46
C ASP A 104 1.72 22.68 -6.97
N PRO A 105 2.16 23.70 -6.21
CA PRO A 105 1.78 23.88 -4.83
C PRO A 105 0.28 24.09 -4.70
N GLU A 106 -0.28 23.67 -3.58
CA GLU A 106 -1.69 23.88 -3.23
C GLU A 106 -2.70 23.40 -4.30
N SER A 107 -2.33 22.31 -5.00
CA SER A 107 -3.11 21.75 -6.10
C SER A 107 -4.04 20.61 -5.70
N ALA A 108 -3.77 19.90 -4.58
CA ALA A 108 -4.53 18.71 -4.17
C ALA A 108 -5.40 18.95 -2.92
N ASP A 109 -6.59 18.36 -2.91
CA ASP A 109 -7.45 18.26 -1.72
C ASP A 109 -6.99 17.14 -0.79
N LEU A 110 -6.44 16.07 -1.37
CA LEU A 110 -5.98 14.87 -0.70
C LEU A 110 -4.66 14.37 -1.31
N VAL A 111 -3.72 13.99 -0.45
CA VAL A 111 -2.58 13.16 -0.84
C VAL A 111 -2.74 11.80 -0.19
N THR A 112 -2.58 10.73 -0.97
CA THR A 112 -2.61 9.34 -0.46
C THR A 112 -1.26 8.67 -0.63
N ALA A 113 -0.95 7.71 0.25
CA ALA A 113 0.12 6.74 0.07
C ALA A 113 -0.36 5.36 0.55
N ALA A 114 -0.66 4.50 -0.43
CA ALA A 114 -1.21 3.18 -0.21
C ALA A 114 -0.09 2.13 -0.20
N GLN A 115 0.23 1.52 0.94
CA GLN A 115 1.31 0.54 1.07
C GLN A 115 2.69 1.07 0.63
N SER A 116 2.93 2.38 0.63
CA SER A 116 4.13 2.96 0.00
C SER A 116 4.94 3.88 0.91
N PHE A 117 4.34 4.53 1.91
CA PHE A 117 5.02 5.54 2.73
C PHE A 117 6.32 5.06 3.40
N HIS A 118 6.42 3.79 3.75
CA HIS A 118 7.62 3.18 4.31
C HIS A 118 8.82 3.09 3.34
N TRP A 119 8.59 3.40 2.06
CA TRP A 119 9.64 3.52 1.03
C TRP A 119 10.17 4.95 0.89
N PHE A 120 9.50 5.94 1.49
CA PHE A 120 9.83 7.34 1.35
C PHE A 120 10.88 7.77 2.38
N ASP A 121 11.59 8.84 2.07
CA ASP A 121 12.30 9.63 3.05
C ASP A 121 11.29 10.61 3.70
N PRO A 122 10.83 10.37 4.92
CA PRO A 122 9.76 11.17 5.50
C PRO A 122 10.16 12.64 5.71
N ASP A 123 11.46 12.91 5.93
CA ASP A 123 11.97 14.28 6.13
C ASP A 123 11.93 15.11 4.84
N ARG A 124 11.80 14.46 3.68
CA ARG A 124 11.62 15.09 2.37
C ARG A 124 10.19 14.95 1.85
N ALA A 125 9.57 13.79 2.04
CA ALA A 125 8.24 13.51 1.51
C ALA A 125 7.14 14.32 2.23
N LEU A 126 7.16 14.43 3.57
CA LEU A 126 6.14 15.19 4.29
C LEU A 126 6.14 16.70 3.96
N PRO A 127 7.29 17.39 3.85
CA PRO A 127 7.30 18.76 3.30
C PRO A 127 6.75 18.88 1.88
N GLU A 128 7.05 17.93 1.00
CA GLU A 128 6.51 17.92 -0.37
C GLU A 128 5.00 17.68 -0.38
N ILE A 129 4.50 16.73 0.44
CA ILE A 129 3.07 16.50 0.65
C ILE A 129 2.39 17.78 1.14
N ALA A 130 2.97 18.46 2.14
CA ALA A 130 2.41 19.71 2.65
C ALA A 130 2.40 20.83 1.59
N ARG A 131 3.42 20.88 0.71
CA ARG A 131 3.50 21.86 -0.38
C ARG A 131 2.39 21.65 -1.42
N VAL A 132 2.14 20.38 -1.79
CA VAL A 132 1.15 20.00 -2.82
C VAL A 132 -0.28 20.13 -2.30
N LEU A 133 -0.52 19.89 -1.01
CA LEU A 133 -1.84 20.00 -0.40
C LEU A 133 -2.32 21.46 -0.36
N LYS A 134 -3.59 21.69 -0.65
CA LYS A 134 -4.28 22.95 -0.35
C LYS A 134 -4.28 23.24 1.15
N PRO A 135 -4.46 24.49 1.59
CA PRO A 135 -4.48 24.82 3.02
C PRO A 135 -5.49 24.04 3.86
N SER A 136 -6.61 23.60 3.27
CA SER A 136 -7.64 22.77 3.91
C SER A 136 -7.50 21.29 3.60
N GLY A 137 -6.48 20.90 2.85
CA GLY A 137 -6.26 19.52 2.42
C GLY A 137 -5.72 18.62 3.51
N GLY A 138 -5.67 17.33 3.22
CA GLY A 138 -5.15 16.34 4.16
C GLY A 138 -4.42 15.19 3.48
N VAL A 139 -3.68 14.45 4.27
CA VAL A 139 -2.96 13.24 3.87
C VAL A 139 -3.61 12.01 4.49
N ALA A 140 -3.69 10.93 3.69
CA ALA A 140 -4.14 9.63 4.15
C ALA A 140 -3.10 8.56 3.78
N LEU A 141 -2.49 7.95 4.79
CA LEU A 141 -1.56 6.83 4.63
C LEU A 141 -2.27 5.56 5.08
N PHE A 142 -2.20 4.49 4.29
CA PHE A 142 -2.90 3.26 4.68
C PHE A 142 -2.22 1.97 4.21
N TRP A 143 -2.40 0.94 5.03
CA TRP A 143 -1.80 -0.38 4.81
C TRP A 143 -2.85 -1.48 4.99
N ASN A 144 -2.91 -2.40 4.04
CA ASN A 144 -3.56 -3.69 4.22
C ASN A 144 -2.66 -4.60 5.05
N VAL A 145 -3.14 -4.99 6.20
CA VAL A 145 -2.48 -5.89 7.15
C VAL A 145 -3.32 -7.17 7.27
N ARG A 146 -2.71 -8.34 7.19
CA ARG A 146 -3.44 -9.60 7.40
C ARG A 146 -3.95 -9.67 8.83
N ASP A 147 -5.24 -9.96 9.00
CA ASP A 147 -5.88 -10.06 10.33
C ASP A 147 -5.68 -11.50 10.87
N THR A 148 -4.50 -11.73 11.47
CA THR A 148 -4.11 -13.03 12.02
C THR A 148 -4.92 -13.43 13.24
N GLU A 149 -5.54 -12.47 13.94
CA GLU A 149 -6.40 -12.75 15.09
C GLU A 149 -7.72 -13.40 14.65
N ARG A 150 -8.16 -13.14 13.42
CA ARG A 150 -9.42 -13.67 12.85
C ARG A 150 -9.24 -14.93 11.99
N SER A 151 -8.00 -15.39 11.78
CA SER A 151 -7.73 -16.55 10.93
C SER A 151 -6.56 -17.36 11.45
N ALA A 152 -6.83 -18.58 11.92
CA ALA A 152 -5.79 -19.52 12.30
C ALA A 152 -4.84 -19.85 11.13
N PHE A 153 -5.37 -19.89 9.89
CA PHE A 153 -4.56 -20.06 8.69
C PHE A 153 -3.56 -18.91 8.53
N LEU A 154 -4.00 -17.66 8.70
CA LEU A 154 -3.10 -16.51 8.58
C LEU A 154 -2.07 -16.44 9.71
N ALA A 155 -2.44 -16.86 10.94
CA ALA A 155 -1.49 -16.96 12.04
C ALA A 155 -0.39 -17.98 11.74
N ASP A 156 -0.77 -19.17 11.24
CA ASP A 156 0.18 -20.20 10.82
C ASP A 156 1.02 -19.77 9.62
N TYR A 157 0.43 -18.99 8.68
CA TYR A 157 1.15 -18.43 7.55
C TYR A 157 2.21 -17.39 7.98
N ASP A 158 1.90 -16.52 8.92
CA ASP A 158 2.86 -15.57 9.47
C ASP A 158 3.99 -16.28 10.23
N ALA A 159 3.66 -17.36 10.99
CA ALA A 159 4.68 -18.21 11.59
C ALA A 159 5.56 -18.91 10.54
N LEU A 160 4.97 -19.32 9.40
CA LEU A 160 5.72 -19.90 8.28
C LEU A 160 6.67 -18.84 7.66
N LEU A 161 6.19 -17.66 7.40
CA LEU A 161 7.00 -16.54 6.88
C LEU A 161 8.18 -16.24 7.80
N SER A 162 7.94 -16.16 9.11
CA SER A 162 8.97 -15.84 10.12
C SER A 162 10.09 -16.90 10.18
N ARG A 163 9.81 -18.16 9.81
CA ARG A 163 10.85 -19.20 9.74
C ARG A 163 11.74 -19.09 8.51
N HIS A 164 11.23 -18.55 7.41
CA HIS A 164 11.95 -18.48 6.13
C HIS A 164 12.52 -17.08 5.83
N ALA A 165 11.93 -16.03 6.39
CA ALA A 165 12.45 -14.67 6.23
C ALA A 165 13.76 -14.55 7.01
N ALA A 166 14.78 -13.92 6.41
CA ALA A 166 15.94 -13.47 7.15
C ALA A 166 15.50 -12.58 8.32
N SER A 167 16.21 -12.63 9.44
CA SER A 167 15.84 -12.03 10.74
C SER A 167 15.47 -10.52 10.73
N GLU A 168 15.62 -9.85 9.61
CA GLU A 168 15.27 -8.45 9.40
C GLU A 168 13.85 -8.27 8.82
N VAL A 169 13.16 -9.35 8.44
CA VAL A 169 11.83 -9.32 7.82
C VAL A 169 10.85 -10.11 8.70
N ASP A 170 10.72 -9.68 9.94
CA ASP A 170 9.62 -10.08 10.80
C ASP A 170 8.36 -9.32 10.34
N THR A 171 7.37 -10.01 9.82
CA THR A 171 6.13 -9.41 9.31
C THR A 171 5.40 -8.62 10.39
N GLY A 172 5.39 -9.08 11.64
CA GLY A 172 4.85 -8.33 12.78
C GLY A 172 5.75 -7.16 13.21
N ARG A 173 7.06 -7.30 13.07
CA ARG A 173 8.03 -6.22 13.34
C ARG A 173 7.92 -5.10 12.32
N TYR A 174 7.66 -5.44 11.04
CA TYR A 174 7.42 -4.45 9.99
C TYR A 174 6.17 -3.60 10.27
N GLU A 175 5.08 -4.21 10.73
CA GLU A 175 3.85 -3.50 11.14
C GLU A 175 4.11 -2.59 12.34
N ALA A 176 4.80 -3.09 13.38
CA ALA A 176 5.10 -2.31 14.58
C ALA A 176 6.10 -1.17 14.30
N ILE A 177 7.17 -1.43 13.53
CA ILE A 177 8.17 -0.42 13.17
C ILE A 177 7.54 0.63 12.25
N GLY A 178 6.79 0.23 11.23
CA GLY A 178 6.13 1.16 10.31
C GLY A 178 5.16 2.10 11.03
N ARG A 179 4.40 1.62 12.01
CA ARG A 179 3.53 2.47 12.84
C ARG A 179 4.33 3.46 13.68
N GLN A 180 5.39 3.02 14.35
CA GLN A 180 6.22 3.89 15.18
C GLN A 180 6.98 4.92 14.34
N GLU A 181 7.52 4.53 13.21
CA GLU A 181 8.24 5.43 12.30
C GLU A 181 7.28 6.47 11.70
N THR A 182 6.07 6.06 11.30
CA THR A 182 5.04 6.98 10.81
C THR A 182 4.65 7.99 11.89
N ALA A 183 4.43 7.56 13.14
CA ALA A 183 4.12 8.45 14.25
C ALA A 183 5.25 9.48 14.47
N ARG A 184 6.51 9.02 14.55
CA ARG A 184 7.68 9.89 14.71
C ARG A 184 7.86 10.87 13.56
N ALA A 185 7.58 10.43 12.33
CA ALA A 185 7.64 11.30 11.15
C ALA A 185 6.64 12.46 11.27
N PHE A 186 5.39 12.19 11.65
CA PHE A 186 4.41 13.26 11.88
C PHE A 186 4.76 14.14 13.09
N GLU A 187 5.28 13.57 14.17
CA GLU A 187 5.77 14.36 15.33
C GLU A 187 6.88 15.33 14.92
N ALA A 188 7.84 14.87 14.12
CA ALA A 188 8.91 15.72 13.60
C ALA A 188 8.39 16.83 12.67
N HIS A 189 7.23 16.63 12.04
CA HIS A 189 6.62 17.58 11.11
C HIS A 189 5.32 18.20 11.67
N ALA A 190 5.18 18.29 13.00
CA ALA A 190 4.00 18.83 13.68
C ALA A 190 3.71 20.31 13.35
N ALA A 191 4.66 21.05 12.78
CA ALA A 191 4.42 22.40 12.27
C ALA A 191 3.57 22.40 10.98
N ALA A 192 3.69 21.36 10.15
CA ALA A 192 2.98 21.25 8.86
C ALA A 192 1.67 20.47 8.95
N PHE A 193 1.55 19.55 9.87
CA PHE A 193 0.38 18.66 10.01
C PHE A 193 -0.19 18.67 11.42
N GLU A 194 -1.50 18.41 11.51
CA GLU A 194 -2.14 18.04 12.76
C GLU A 194 -1.67 16.65 13.20
N THR A 195 -1.87 16.32 14.48
CA THR A 195 -1.62 14.96 14.97
C THR A 195 -2.51 13.98 14.19
N PRO A 196 -1.96 12.94 13.58
CA PRO A 196 -2.75 11.99 12.80
C PRO A 196 -3.81 11.28 13.65
N GLU A 197 -5.02 11.18 13.12
CA GLU A 197 -6.00 10.21 13.58
C GLU A 197 -5.63 8.84 12.99
N VAL A 198 -5.62 7.79 13.83
CA VAL A 198 -5.38 6.41 13.40
C VAL A 198 -6.68 5.64 13.50
N ILE A 199 -7.14 5.11 12.38
CA ILE A 199 -8.40 4.39 12.27
C ILE A 199 -8.10 2.97 11.78
N GLU A 200 -8.68 1.98 12.43
CA GLU A 200 -8.65 0.60 12.00
C GLU A 200 -9.96 0.25 11.28
N LEU A 201 -9.84 -0.21 10.04
CA LEU A 201 -10.96 -0.73 9.26
C LEU A 201 -10.73 -2.22 9.00
N ARG A 202 -11.79 -3.01 8.95
CA ARG A 202 -11.70 -4.44 8.62
C ARG A 202 -12.43 -4.72 7.33
N HIS A 203 -11.81 -5.54 6.51
CA HIS A 203 -12.44 -6.07 5.30
C HIS A 203 -11.95 -7.48 5.02
N GLU A 204 -12.56 -8.11 4.06
CA GLU A 204 -12.26 -9.48 3.68
C GLU A 204 -12.10 -9.55 2.16
N VAL A 205 -11.10 -10.29 1.72
CA VAL A 205 -10.86 -10.57 0.31
C VAL A 205 -11.02 -12.07 0.10
N THR A 206 -11.79 -12.46 -0.88
CA THR A 206 -11.94 -13.86 -1.25
C THR A 206 -10.85 -14.25 -2.24
N MET A 207 -10.11 -15.32 -1.95
CA MET A 207 -9.00 -15.82 -2.79
C MET A 207 -9.09 -17.33 -2.94
N THR A 208 -8.65 -17.85 -4.08
CA THR A 208 -8.30 -19.28 -4.21
C THR A 208 -6.90 -19.53 -3.66
N ASP A 209 -6.55 -20.80 -3.48
CA ASP A 209 -5.17 -21.23 -3.10
C ASP A 209 -4.13 -20.71 -4.11
N GLU A 210 -4.40 -20.81 -5.42
CA GLU A 210 -3.52 -20.25 -6.46
C GLU A 210 -3.31 -18.75 -6.29
N GLN A 211 -4.40 -18.00 -6.04
CA GLN A 211 -4.34 -16.55 -5.82
C GLN A 211 -3.56 -16.20 -4.56
N PHE A 212 -3.77 -16.96 -3.46
CA PHE A 212 -3.04 -16.74 -2.21
C PHE A 212 -1.55 -17.02 -2.37
N VAL A 213 -1.17 -18.12 -3.03
CA VAL A 213 0.23 -18.43 -3.35
C VAL A 213 0.83 -17.33 -4.24
N GLY A 214 0.13 -16.92 -5.29
CA GLY A 214 0.57 -15.81 -6.15
C GLY A 214 0.82 -14.53 -5.35
N MET A 215 -0.11 -14.15 -4.47
CA MET A 215 0.02 -13.00 -3.57
C MET A 215 1.25 -13.13 -2.66
N ALA A 216 1.48 -14.32 -2.07
CA ALA A 216 2.63 -14.57 -1.20
C ALA A 216 3.97 -14.35 -1.95
N PHE A 217 4.07 -14.83 -3.20
CA PHE A 217 5.28 -14.72 -4.02
C PHE A 217 5.47 -13.36 -4.70
N THR A 218 4.49 -12.47 -4.66
CA THR A 218 4.66 -11.07 -5.07
C THR A 218 5.16 -10.16 -3.94
N ALA A 219 5.25 -10.67 -2.71
CA ALA A 219 5.78 -9.91 -1.59
C ALA A 219 7.31 -9.72 -1.74
N SER A 220 7.80 -8.48 -1.55
CA SER A 220 9.21 -8.13 -1.71
C SER A 220 10.13 -8.97 -0.82
N TYR A 221 9.70 -9.25 0.41
CA TYR A 221 10.44 -10.07 1.36
C TYR A 221 10.54 -11.56 0.96
N VAL A 222 9.61 -12.06 0.14
CA VAL A 222 9.71 -13.40 -0.46
C VAL A 222 10.54 -13.35 -1.73
N ARG A 223 10.16 -12.49 -2.68
CA ARG A 223 10.73 -12.49 -4.03
C ARG A 223 12.17 -11.99 -4.09
N VAL A 224 12.51 -11.01 -3.27
CA VAL A 224 13.84 -10.39 -3.24
C VAL A 224 14.61 -10.76 -1.97
N GLY A 225 13.89 -10.99 -0.88
CA GLY A 225 14.48 -11.26 0.43
C GLY A 225 14.82 -12.73 0.70
N MET A 226 14.31 -13.67 -0.12
CA MET A 226 14.61 -15.10 0.04
C MET A 226 15.45 -15.59 -1.14
N GLU A 227 16.50 -16.37 -0.86
CA GLU A 227 17.27 -17.10 -1.89
C GLU A 227 16.38 -18.13 -2.61
N PRO A 228 16.66 -18.50 -3.88
CA PRO A 228 15.83 -19.40 -4.67
C PRO A 228 15.50 -20.73 -3.97
N GLU A 229 16.49 -21.36 -3.32
CA GLU A 229 16.30 -22.62 -2.60
C GLU A 229 15.42 -22.46 -1.36
N VAL A 230 15.39 -21.27 -0.76
CA VAL A 230 14.49 -20.93 0.35
C VAL A 230 13.08 -20.71 -0.18
N GLN A 231 12.94 -20.04 -1.32
CA GLN A 231 11.64 -19.85 -1.99
C GLN A 231 11.01 -21.20 -2.36
N ASP A 232 11.78 -22.17 -2.84
CA ASP A 232 11.26 -23.50 -3.18
C ASP A 232 10.77 -24.26 -1.92
N ARG A 233 11.54 -24.21 -0.83
CA ARG A 233 11.11 -24.79 0.45
C ARG A 233 9.86 -24.11 0.99
N PHE A 234 9.84 -22.77 0.96
CA PHE A 234 8.68 -21.99 1.37
C PHE A 234 7.43 -22.36 0.56
N ARG A 235 7.56 -22.55 -0.76
CA ARG A 235 6.46 -22.98 -1.64
C ARG A 235 5.89 -24.33 -1.22
N ILE A 236 6.75 -25.31 -0.94
CA ILE A 236 6.35 -26.65 -0.51
C ILE A 236 5.63 -26.59 0.84
N GLU A 237 6.19 -25.86 1.80
CA GLU A 237 5.59 -25.72 3.13
C GLU A 237 4.27 -24.94 3.11
N LEU A 238 4.15 -23.92 2.24
CA LEU A 238 2.90 -23.18 2.05
C LEU A 238 1.81 -24.07 1.44
N ALA A 239 2.14 -24.90 0.46
CA ALA A 239 1.19 -25.86 -0.09
C ALA A 239 0.73 -26.86 0.98
N GLY A 240 1.65 -27.36 1.82
CA GLY A 240 1.32 -28.21 2.96
C GLY A 240 0.45 -27.49 4.01
N LEU A 241 0.68 -26.20 4.23
CA LEU A 241 -0.14 -25.40 5.14
C LEU A 241 -1.57 -25.25 4.62
N LEU A 242 -1.75 -24.89 3.34
CA LEU A 242 -3.06 -24.83 2.70
C LEU A 242 -3.80 -26.17 2.83
N GLY A 243 -3.10 -27.30 2.62
CA GLY A 243 -3.67 -28.65 2.80
C GLY A 243 -4.14 -28.92 4.23
N ARG A 244 -3.37 -28.54 5.25
CA ARG A 244 -3.76 -28.71 6.67
C ARG A 244 -5.02 -27.94 7.03
N HIS A 245 -5.21 -26.76 6.44
CA HIS A 245 -6.40 -25.94 6.61
C HIS A 245 -7.53 -26.26 5.62
N GLN A 246 -7.38 -27.29 4.78
CA GLN A 246 -8.36 -27.70 3.75
C GLN A 246 -8.71 -26.58 2.76
N LEU A 247 -7.71 -25.77 2.40
CA LEU A 247 -7.82 -24.62 1.50
C LEU A 247 -7.14 -24.85 0.14
N ASN A 248 -6.92 -26.12 -0.26
CA ASN A 248 -6.16 -26.51 -1.45
C ASN A 248 -7.01 -27.25 -2.50
N ASP A 249 -8.30 -26.97 -2.55
CA ASP A 249 -9.26 -27.61 -3.46
C ASP A 249 -9.73 -26.68 -4.60
N GLY A 250 -9.08 -25.54 -4.77
CA GLY A 250 -9.39 -24.52 -5.77
C GLY A 250 -10.62 -23.67 -5.46
N ARG A 251 -11.34 -23.97 -4.36
CA ARG A 251 -12.47 -23.15 -3.92
C ARG A 251 -12.00 -21.85 -3.29
N PRO A 252 -12.69 -20.74 -3.56
CA PRO A 252 -12.40 -19.47 -2.89
C PRO A 252 -12.62 -19.54 -1.39
N PHE A 253 -11.72 -18.96 -0.60
CA PHE A 253 -11.82 -18.83 0.85
C PHE A 253 -11.58 -17.39 1.31
N PRO A 254 -12.15 -16.99 2.47
CA PRO A 254 -11.98 -15.65 2.99
C PRO A 254 -10.57 -15.42 3.55
N VAL A 255 -9.99 -14.30 3.19
CA VAL A 255 -8.72 -13.80 3.73
C VAL A 255 -9.02 -12.47 4.41
N PRO A 256 -9.13 -12.45 5.75
CA PRO A 256 -9.43 -11.23 6.48
C PRO A 256 -8.21 -10.29 6.51
N TYR A 257 -8.50 -9.00 6.31
CA TYR A 257 -7.54 -7.90 6.40
C TYR A 257 -8.02 -6.82 7.38
N ARG A 258 -7.07 -6.19 8.01
CA ARG A 258 -7.19 -4.94 8.72
C ARG A 258 -6.51 -3.85 7.90
N ILE A 259 -7.14 -2.69 7.78
CA ILE A 259 -6.50 -1.51 7.21
C ILE A 259 -6.10 -0.60 8.35
N ASP A 260 -4.82 -0.30 8.45
CA ASP A 260 -4.29 0.75 9.30
C ASP A 260 -4.32 2.05 8.50
N LEU A 261 -5.26 2.93 8.82
CA LEU A 261 -5.47 4.22 8.17
C LEU A 261 -5.01 5.35 9.08
N TRP A 262 -4.09 6.17 8.59
CA TRP A 262 -3.59 7.38 9.23
C TRP A 262 -4.07 8.59 8.46
N ILE A 263 -4.74 9.52 9.11
CA ILE A 263 -5.27 10.74 8.49
C ILE A 263 -4.74 11.95 9.26
N ALA A 264 -4.16 12.91 8.55
CA ALA A 264 -3.76 14.19 9.12
C ALA A 264 -4.17 15.34 8.20
N ARG A 265 -4.62 16.46 8.78
CA ARG A 265 -4.84 17.70 8.04
C ARG A 265 -3.55 18.49 7.93
N ARG A 266 -3.36 19.17 6.78
CA ARG A 266 -2.35 20.22 6.67
C ARG A 266 -2.73 21.36 7.62
N ARG A 267 -1.79 21.86 8.41
CA ARG A 267 -1.98 23.10 9.17
C ARG A 267 -2.01 24.29 8.21
N GLY A 268 -2.96 25.17 8.39
CA GLY A 268 -2.95 26.47 7.71
C GLY A 268 -1.72 27.26 8.15
N SER A 269 -1.12 27.98 7.21
CA SER A 269 -0.03 28.92 7.45
C SER A 269 -0.54 30.11 8.23
#